data_aafc5987e0711a9222698eb87586ccde
#
_entry.id   aafc5987e0711a9222698eb87586ccde
#
_cell.length_a   1.000
_cell.length_b   1.000
_cell.length_c   1.000
_cell.angle_alpha   90.00
_cell.angle_beta   90.00
_cell.angle_gamma   90.00
#
_symmetry.space_group_name_H-M   'P 1'
#
loop_
_entity.id
_entity.type
_entity.pdbx_description
1 polymer ?
#
loop_
_entity_poly.entity_id
_entity_poly.type
_entity_poly.pdbx_seq_one_letter_code
_entity_poly.pdbx_strand_id
1 'polypeptide(L)'
;RARGDTPAPPTFENTIAAYELSGDLLSKASGVFFNLSESDSTPEIQQIEEELTPIITEASNAIYMDEGLFARVKAVYEHMDGLDREQQMVTKKLYDRFVRNGVGLEGEAKARFAEINTRLAVLSQKFGQNLLAENNAFRDAIGVTVSGYPDFMTTCEDRALREKAFKAYSSRGNH
;
A
#
# COMPACT_ATOMS: atom_id res chain seq x y z
N ARG A 1 15.46 11.24 -31.63
CA ARG A 1 15.56 12.69 -31.26
C ARG A 1 14.67 13.49 -32.21
N ALA A 2 13.42 13.72 -31.81
CA ALA A 2 12.57 14.68 -32.50
C ALA A 2 12.92 16.09 -32.03
N ARG A 3 13.07 16.96 -33.00
CA ARG A 3 13.42 18.36 -32.85
C ARG A 3 12.26 19.11 -32.17
N GLY A 4 12.56 19.83 -31.09
CA GLY A 4 11.99 21.15 -30.85
C GLY A 4 10.58 21.28 -30.35
N ASP A 5 9.93 20.21 -29.82
CA ASP A 5 8.64 20.37 -29.14
C ASP A 5 8.89 20.80 -27.69
N THR A 6 8.76 22.10 -27.44
CA THR A 6 8.54 22.54 -26.06
C THR A 6 7.28 21.88 -25.56
N PRO A 7 7.33 21.13 -24.45
CA PRO A 7 6.13 20.44 -23.96
C PRO A 7 5.02 21.46 -23.72
N ALA A 8 3.80 21.15 -24.16
CA ALA A 8 2.63 22.00 -23.98
C ALA A 8 2.50 22.42 -22.50
N PRO A 9 2.03 23.64 -22.21
CA PRO A 9 1.79 24.10 -20.85
C PRO A 9 0.99 23.08 -20.04
N PRO A 10 1.30 22.86 -18.77
CA PRO A 10 0.57 21.92 -17.93
C PRO A 10 -0.90 22.35 -17.78
N THR A 11 -1.81 21.40 -18.06
CA THR A 11 -3.25 21.55 -17.82
C THR A 11 -3.74 20.35 -17.02
N PHE A 12 -4.95 20.42 -16.49
CA PHE A 12 -5.56 19.27 -15.83
C PHE A 12 -5.60 18.05 -16.77
N GLU A 13 -6.02 18.21 -18.02
CA GLU A 13 -6.20 17.12 -18.99
C GLU A 13 -4.86 16.47 -19.37
N ASN A 14 -3.84 17.29 -19.71
CA ASN A 14 -2.56 16.77 -20.21
C ASN A 14 -1.55 16.39 -19.12
N THR A 15 -1.92 16.58 -17.84
CA THR A 15 -1.04 16.28 -16.71
C THR A 15 -1.75 15.39 -15.70
N ILE A 16 -2.83 15.87 -15.09
CA ILE A 16 -3.50 15.14 -14.00
C ILE A 16 -4.31 13.97 -14.56
N ALA A 17 -5.24 14.23 -15.48
CA ALA A 17 -6.07 13.20 -16.08
C ALA A 17 -5.22 12.18 -16.87
N ALA A 18 -4.23 12.64 -17.63
CA ALA A 18 -3.32 11.76 -18.34
C ALA A 18 -2.54 10.84 -17.39
N TYR A 19 -2.09 11.35 -16.24
CA TYR A 19 -1.42 10.54 -15.21
C TYR A 19 -2.38 9.48 -14.63
N GLU A 20 -3.56 9.88 -14.16
CA GLU A 20 -4.54 8.96 -13.54
C GLU A 20 -4.96 7.84 -14.51
N LEU A 21 -5.12 8.14 -15.79
CA LEU A 21 -5.50 7.15 -16.81
C LEU A 21 -4.34 6.24 -17.23
N SER A 22 -3.09 6.67 -17.10
CA SER A 22 -1.92 5.91 -17.57
C SER A 22 -1.70 4.61 -16.80
N GLY A 23 -2.12 4.54 -15.54
CA GLY A 23 -1.94 3.39 -14.66
C GLY A 23 -3.08 2.37 -14.64
N ASP A 24 -4.16 2.58 -15.38
CA ASP A 24 -5.41 1.81 -15.26
C ASP A 24 -5.20 0.30 -15.50
N LEU A 25 -4.47 -0.09 -16.53
CA LEU A 25 -4.20 -1.50 -16.83
C LEU A 25 -3.38 -2.17 -15.73
N LEU A 26 -2.31 -1.51 -15.27
CA LEU A 26 -1.46 -2.04 -14.20
C LEU A 26 -2.25 -2.15 -12.89
N SER A 27 -3.05 -1.13 -12.56
CA SER A 27 -3.89 -1.13 -11.36
C SER A 27 -4.90 -2.28 -11.36
N LYS A 28 -5.55 -2.54 -12.49
CA LYS A 28 -6.49 -3.67 -12.64
C LYS A 28 -5.80 -5.02 -12.50
N ALA A 29 -4.69 -5.22 -13.19
CA ALA A 29 -3.93 -6.47 -13.13
C ALA A 29 -3.38 -6.72 -11.71
N SER A 30 -2.77 -5.71 -11.10
CA SER A 30 -2.23 -5.79 -9.74
C SER A 30 -3.32 -6.03 -8.70
N GLY A 31 -4.47 -5.37 -8.83
CA GLY A 31 -5.59 -5.54 -7.92
C GLY A 31 -6.13 -6.97 -7.92
N VAL A 32 -6.24 -7.61 -9.07
CA VAL A 32 -6.63 -9.03 -9.16
C VAL A 32 -5.55 -9.93 -8.58
N PHE A 33 -4.29 -9.71 -8.94
CA PHE A 33 -3.18 -10.53 -8.48
C PHE A 33 -3.01 -10.49 -6.96
N PHE A 34 -2.93 -9.30 -6.36
CA PHE A 34 -2.74 -9.16 -4.91
C PHE A 34 -3.97 -9.62 -4.11
N ASN A 35 -5.19 -9.47 -4.65
CA ASN A 35 -6.38 -10.03 -4.02
C ASN A 35 -6.32 -11.57 -3.95
N LEU A 36 -5.85 -12.22 -5.02
CA LEU A 36 -5.63 -13.66 -5.04
C LEU A 36 -4.52 -14.07 -4.07
N SER A 37 -3.39 -13.34 -4.05
CA SER A 37 -2.29 -13.61 -3.12
C SER A 37 -2.70 -13.51 -1.66
N GLU A 38 -3.59 -12.58 -1.32
CA GLU A 38 -4.08 -12.39 0.05
C GLU A 38 -5.16 -13.41 0.46
N SER A 39 -5.95 -13.94 -0.49
CA SER A 39 -7.10 -14.80 -0.21
C SER A 39 -6.82 -16.29 -0.41
N ASP A 40 -6.05 -16.66 -1.41
CA ASP A 40 -5.78 -18.07 -1.80
C ASP A 40 -4.33 -18.20 -2.31
N SER A 41 -3.38 -17.95 -1.41
CA SER A 41 -1.96 -17.94 -1.74
C SER A 41 -1.41 -19.36 -1.91
N THR A 42 -0.90 -19.67 -3.11
CA THR A 42 -0.09 -20.87 -3.35
C THR A 42 1.40 -20.53 -3.33
N PRO A 43 2.30 -21.53 -3.19
CA PRO A 43 3.75 -21.29 -3.27
C PRO A 43 4.17 -20.57 -4.56
N GLU A 44 3.53 -20.88 -5.67
CA GLU A 44 3.79 -20.26 -6.98
C GLU A 44 3.35 -18.78 -6.99
N ILE A 45 2.20 -18.46 -6.40
CA ILE A 45 1.71 -17.08 -6.25
C ILE A 45 2.66 -16.28 -5.37
N GLN A 46 3.14 -16.86 -4.27
CA GLN A 46 4.12 -16.20 -3.38
C GLN A 46 5.43 -15.89 -4.09
N GLN A 47 5.94 -16.84 -4.89
CA GLN A 47 7.16 -16.62 -5.68
C GLN A 47 6.97 -15.47 -6.69
N ILE A 48 5.83 -15.44 -7.38
CA ILE A 48 5.52 -14.34 -8.33
C ILE A 48 5.40 -13.01 -7.58
N GLU A 49 4.80 -12.98 -6.40
CA GLU A 49 4.70 -11.78 -5.56
C GLU A 49 6.07 -11.24 -5.14
N GLU A 50 6.98 -12.13 -4.73
CA GLU A 50 8.36 -11.76 -4.39
C GLU A 50 9.12 -11.15 -5.58
N GLU A 51 8.87 -11.63 -6.81
CA GLU A 51 9.48 -11.11 -8.02
C GLU A 51 8.85 -9.78 -8.48
N LEU A 52 7.51 -9.65 -8.38
CA LEU A 52 6.78 -8.48 -8.88
C LEU A 52 6.86 -7.27 -7.94
N THR A 53 6.85 -7.49 -6.64
CA THR A 53 6.81 -6.41 -5.64
C THR A 53 7.97 -5.41 -5.80
N PRO A 54 9.23 -5.83 -5.94
CA PRO A 54 10.32 -4.89 -6.17
C PRO A 54 10.19 -4.13 -7.49
N ILE A 55 9.73 -4.77 -8.56
CA ILE A 55 9.56 -4.14 -9.88
C ILE A 55 8.50 -3.02 -9.81
N ILE A 56 7.35 -3.31 -9.20
CA ILE A 56 6.26 -2.33 -9.03
C ILE A 56 6.70 -1.19 -8.11
N THR A 57 7.44 -1.50 -7.06
CA THR A 57 7.97 -0.51 -6.11
C THR A 57 8.98 0.42 -6.78
N GLU A 58 9.91 -0.14 -7.56
CA GLU A 58 10.89 0.66 -8.31
C GLU A 58 10.22 1.57 -9.34
N ALA A 59 9.27 1.04 -10.12
CA ALA A 59 8.50 1.82 -11.07
C ALA A 59 7.72 2.96 -10.39
N SER A 60 7.09 2.68 -9.25
CA SER A 60 6.38 3.68 -8.45
C SER A 60 7.31 4.76 -7.92
N ASN A 61 8.46 4.37 -7.38
CA ASN A 61 9.47 5.30 -6.89
C ASN A 61 10.02 6.19 -8.02
N ALA A 62 10.29 5.63 -9.21
CA ALA A 62 10.74 6.38 -10.36
C ALA A 62 9.74 7.48 -10.76
N ILE A 63 8.43 7.18 -10.73
CA ILE A 63 7.37 8.14 -11.01
C ILE A 63 7.34 9.25 -9.95
N TYR A 64 7.29 8.89 -8.66
CA TYR A 64 7.15 9.88 -7.59
C TYR A 64 8.43 10.68 -7.30
N MET A 65 9.57 10.25 -7.82
CA MET A 65 10.84 11.00 -7.75
C MET A 65 11.13 11.80 -9.02
N ASP A 66 10.23 11.78 -10.01
CA ASP A 66 10.38 12.57 -11.24
C ASP A 66 10.06 14.04 -10.98
N GLU A 67 11.11 14.86 -10.91
CA GLU A 67 11.00 16.31 -10.67
C GLU A 67 10.29 17.02 -11.82
N GLY A 68 10.42 16.53 -13.06
CA GLY A 68 9.76 17.10 -14.24
C GLY A 68 8.24 16.90 -14.20
N LEU A 69 7.79 15.69 -13.85
CA LEU A 69 6.38 15.39 -13.65
C LEU A 69 5.82 16.18 -12.46
N PHE A 70 6.56 16.24 -11.37
CA PHE A 70 6.15 17.02 -10.20
C PHE A 70 6.00 18.51 -10.51
N ALA A 71 6.92 19.11 -11.26
CA ALA A 71 6.82 20.50 -11.66
C ALA A 71 5.54 20.79 -12.47
N ARG A 72 5.14 19.87 -13.34
CA ARG A 72 3.87 19.95 -14.08
C ARG A 72 2.65 19.84 -13.16
N VAL A 73 2.64 18.86 -12.24
CA VAL A 73 1.57 18.68 -11.25
C VAL A 73 1.44 19.92 -10.35
N LYS A 74 2.57 20.45 -9.89
CA LYS A 74 2.62 21.68 -9.09
C LYS A 74 2.07 22.88 -9.83
N ALA A 75 2.39 23.05 -11.11
CA ALA A 75 1.88 24.16 -11.90
C ALA A 75 0.36 24.10 -12.06
N VAL A 76 -0.24 22.92 -12.22
CA VAL A 76 -1.71 22.76 -12.22
C VAL A 76 -2.29 23.03 -10.84
N TYR A 77 -1.64 22.56 -9.77
CA TYR A 77 -2.08 22.77 -8.39
C TYR A 77 -2.10 24.26 -7.99
N GLU A 78 -1.11 25.05 -8.44
CA GLU A 78 -1.03 26.47 -8.16
C GLU A 78 -2.05 27.33 -8.95
N HIS A 79 -2.65 26.75 -10.00
CA HIS A 79 -3.59 27.43 -10.91
C HIS A 79 -4.88 26.61 -11.09
N MET A 80 -5.54 26.29 -10.00
CA MET A 80 -6.79 25.49 -10.02
C MET A 80 -8.04 26.32 -10.32
N ASP A 81 -7.90 27.61 -10.63
CA ASP A 81 -9.00 28.47 -11.05
C ASP A 81 -9.65 27.94 -12.32
N GLY A 82 -10.95 27.73 -12.29
CA GLY A 82 -11.70 27.15 -13.42
C GLY A 82 -11.84 25.63 -13.42
N LEU A 83 -11.13 24.91 -12.53
CA LEU A 83 -11.38 23.49 -12.31
C LEU A 83 -12.63 23.28 -11.43
N ASP A 84 -13.40 22.24 -11.72
CA ASP A 84 -14.49 21.83 -10.84
C ASP A 84 -13.97 21.21 -9.53
N ARG A 85 -14.88 20.94 -8.60
CA ARG A 85 -14.54 20.44 -7.27
C ARG A 85 -13.83 19.08 -7.30
N GLU A 86 -14.22 18.19 -8.21
CA GLU A 86 -13.61 16.87 -8.35
C GLU A 86 -12.19 16.99 -8.92
N GLN A 87 -12.02 17.77 -9.96
CA GLN A 87 -10.73 18.07 -10.58
C GLN A 87 -9.75 18.70 -9.57
N GLN A 88 -10.21 19.66 -8.77
CA GLN A 88 -9.41 20.26 -7.70
C GLN A 88 -9.00 19.23 -6.66
N MET A 89 -9.90 18.33 -6.26
CA MET A 89 -9.61 17.31 -5.27
C MET A 89 -8.60 16.28 -5.80
N VAL A 90 -8.75 15.83 -7.04
CA VAL A 90 -7.80 14.88 -7.67
C VAL A 90 -6.43 15.53 -7.80
N THR A 91 -6.36 16.77 -8.30
CA THR A 91 -5.11 17.54 -8.41
C THR A 91 -4.42 17.67 -7.05
N LYS A 92 -5.16 18.06 -6.01
CA LYS A 92 -4.63 18.19 -4.65
C LYS A 92 -4.11 16.85 -4.12
N LYS A 93 -4.85 15.76 -4.28
CA LYS A 93 -4.43 14.44 -3.82
C LYS A 93 -3.16 13.96 -4.52
N LEU A 94 -3.04 14.21 -5.82
CA LEU A 94 -1.86 13.85 -6.58
C LEU A 94 -0.65 14.69 -6.12
N TYR A 95 -0.81 16.01 -5.98
CA TYR A 95 0.23 16.88 -5.44
C TYR A 95 0.69 16.44 -4.05
N ASP A 96 -0.24 16.19 -3.11
CA ASP A 96 0.06 15.72 -1.76
C ASP A 96 0.80 14.37 -1.78
N ARG A 97 0.49 13.49 -2.74
CA ARG A 97 1.16 12.20 -2.90
C ARG A 97 2.63 12.38 -3.31
N PHE A 98 2.92 13.26 -4.27
CA PHE A 98 4.30 13.58 -4.64
C PHE A 98 5.08 14.17 -3.45
N VAL A 99 4.50 15.14 -2.75
CA VAL A 99 5.14 15.77 -1.58
C VAL A 99 5.43 14.73 -0.48
N ARG A 100 4.48 13.84 -0.19
CA ARG A 100 4.67 12.78 0.82
C ARG A 100 5.72 11.75 0.42
N ASN A 101 5.96 11.55 -0.86
CA ASN A 101 7.04 10.70 -1.35
C ASN A 101 8.40 11.40 -1.42
N GLY A 102 8.48 12.67 -0.96
CA GLY A 102 9.74 13.38 -0.76
C GLY A 102 10.30 14.04 -2.02
N VAL A 103 9.50 14.18 -3.09
CA VAL A 103 9.91 14.97 -4.25
C VAL A 103 10.15 16.43 -3.84
N GLY A 104 11.22 17.02 -4.32
CA GLY A 104 11.62 18.38 -3.96
C GLY A 104 12.30 18.53 -2.60
N LEU A 105 12.57 17.44 -1.89
CA LEU A 105 13.48 17.44 -0.75
C LEU A 105 14.93 17.43 -1.24
N GLU A 106 15.74 18.31 -0.67
CA GLU A 106 17.17 18.44 -0.99
C GLU A 106 18.03 18.28 0.27
N GLY A 107 19.33 18.01 0.06
CA GLY A 107 20.34 18.01 1.11
C GLY A 107 20.00 17.12 2.28
N GLU A 108 20.09 17.67 3.49
CA GLU A 108 19.86 16.94 4.77
C GLU A 108 18.44 16.42 4.91
N ALA A 109 17.43 17.17 4.44
CA ALA A 109 16.02 16.77 4.49
C ALA A 109 15.76 15.50 3.66
N LYS A 110 16.38 15.38 2.46
CA LYS A 110 16.29 14.18 1.61
C LYS A 110 16.93 12.97 2.29
N ALA A 111 18.13 13.16 2.87
CA ALA A 111 18.82 12.11 3.61
C ALA A 111 18.00 11.62 4.82
N ARG A 112 17.43 12.56 5.58
CA ARG A 112 16.58 12.23 6.74
C ARG A 112 15.30 11.51 6.33
N PHE A 113 14.67 11.91 5.24
CA PHE A 113 13.51 11.23 4.69
C PHE A 113 13.81 9.79 4.30
N ALA A 114 14.93 9.56 3.62
CA ALA A 114 15.39 8.21 3.25
C ALA A 114 15.65 7.33 4.49
N GLU A 115 16.29 7.88 5.52
CA GLU A 115 16.51 7.19 6.80
C GLU A 115 15.18 6.79 7.47
N ILE A 116 14.22 7.72 7.54
CA ILE A 116 12.89 7.46 8.11
C ILE A 116 12.18 6.35 7.34
N ASN A 117 12.16 6.40 6.02
CA ASN A 117 11.51 5.39 5.20
C ASN A 117 12.14 4.01 5.38
N THR A 118 13.46 3.92 5.43
CA THR A 118 14.18 2.67 5.71
C THR A 118 13.77 2.12 7.08
N ARG A 119 13.74 2.97 8.09
CA ARG A 119 13.34 2.56 9.45
C ARG A 119 11.88 2.11 9.52
N LEU A 120 10.99 2.82 8.84
CA LEU A 120 9.56 2.43 8.75
C LEU A 120 9.39 1.07 8.07
N ALA A 121 10.11 0.80 6.98
CA ALA A 121 10.07 -0.50 6.31
C ALA A 121 10.46 -1.65 7.25
N VAL A 122 11.58 -1.48 7.98
CA VAL A 122 12.04 -2.48 8.96
C VAL A 122 11.03 -2.67 10.10
N LEU A 123 10.45 -1.59 10.62
CA LEU A 123 9.45 -1.66 11.70
C LEU A 123 8.16 -2.31 11.22
N SER A 124 7.70 -2.02 10.01
CA SER A 124 6.50 -2.64 9.41
C SER A 124 6.68 -4.14 9.20
N GLN A 125 7.86 -4.55 8.69
CA GLN A 125 8.18 -5.97 8.54
C GLN A 125 8.19 -6.67 9.90
N LYS A 126 8.82 -6.07 10.90
CA LYS A 126 8.89 -6.63 12.27
C LYS A 126 7.52 -6.74 12.92
N PHE A 127 6.66 -5.74 12.71
CA PHE A 127 5.27 -5.76 13.17
C PHE A 127 4.50 -6.92 12.52
N GLY A 128 4.59 -7.09 11.20
CA GLY A 128 3.95 -8.21 10.49
C GLY A 128 4.43 -9.57 10.99
N GLN A 129 5.74 -9.75 11.19
CA GLN A 129 6.30 -10.98 11.76
C GLN A 129 5.79 -11.26 13.18
N ASN A 130 5.73 -10.25 14.04
CA ASN A 130 5.21 -10.39 15.40
C ASN A 130 3.71 -10.76 15.39
N LEU A 131 2.93 -10.12 14.53
CA LEU A 131 1.50 -10.43 14.38
C LEU A 131 1.29 -11.87 13.89
N LEU A 132 2.06 -12.31 12.90
CA LEU A 132 2.02 -13.68 12.40
C LEU A 132 2.41 -14.68 13.48
N ALA A 133 3.47 -14.43 14.23
CA ALA A 133 3.91 -15.30 15.33
C ALA A 133 2.85 -15.40 16.42
N GLU A 134 2.20 -14.28 16.78
CA GLU A 134 1.12 -14.26 17.76
C GLU A 134 -0.11 -15.03 17.28
N ASN A 135 -0.50 -14.85 16.01
CA ASN A 135 -1.61 -15.59 15.42
C ASN A 135 -1.34 -17.09 15.37
N ASN A 136 -0.13 -17.49 15.02
CA ASN A 136 0.26 -18.91 15.03
C ASN A 136 0.27 -19.48 16.45
N ALA A 137 0.84 -18.78 17.41
CA ALA A 137 0.83 -19.20 18.80
C ALA A 137 -0.60 -19.32 19.37
N PHE A 138 -1.50 -18.44 18.98
CA PHE A 138 -2.91 -18.54 19.36
C PHE A 138 -3.57 -19.77 18.74
N ARG A 139 -3.38 -20.00 17.44
CA ARG A 139 -3.91 -21.18 16.75
C ARG A 139 -3.38 -22.48 17.34
N ASP A 140 -2.09 -22.54 17.64
CA ASP A 140 -1.47 -23.72 18.26
C ASP A 140 -2.00 -23.95 19.68
N ALA A 141 -2.25 -22.85 20.42
CA ALA A 141 -2.75 -22.94 21.80
C ALA A 141 -4.18 -23.49 21.91
N ILE A 142 -5.03 -23.27 20.89
CA ILE A 142 -6.43 -23.69 20.89
C ILE A 142 -6.73 -24.83 19.89
N GLY A 143 -5.77 -25.17 19.01
CA GLY A 143 -5.91 -26.26 18.04
C GLY A 143 -6.91 -26.01 16.91
N VAL A 144 -7.42 -24.77 16.77
CA VAL A 144 -8.38 -24.36 15.75
C VAL A 144 -8.04 -23.01 15.14
N THR A 145 -8.48 -22.77 13.93
CA THR A 145 -8.40 -21.43 13.31
C THR A 145 -9.43 -20.50 13.92
N VAL A 146 -9.26 -19.20 13.78
CA VAL A 146 -10.24 -18.19 14.27
C VAL A 146 -11.63 -18.43 13.65
N SER A 147 -11.69 -18.85 12.38
CA SER A 147 -12.95 -19.22 11.72
C SER A 147 -13.60 -20.48 12.28
N GLY A 148 -12.83 -21.39 12.85
CA GLY A 148 -13.34 -22.61 13.49
C GLY A 148 -13.66 -22.47 14.98
N TYR A 149 -13.45 -21.28 15.57
CA TYR A 149 -13.70 -21.08 17.01
C TYR A 149 -15.13 -21.41 17.46
N PRO A 150 -16.20 -20.98 16.80
CA PRO A 150 -17.57 -21.36 17.18
C PRO A 150 -17.79 -22.86 17.17
N ASP A 151 -17.30 -23.56 16.14
CA ASP A 151 -17.43 -25.03 16.03
C ASP A 151 -16.62 -25.73 17.14
N PHE A 152 -15.40 -25.25 17.39
CA PHE A 152 -14.57 -25.73 18.48
C PHE A 152 -15.29 -25.62 19.85
N MET A 153 -15.91 -24.47 20.13
CA MET A 153 -16.61 -24.22 21.39
C MET A 153 -17.83 -25.15 21.58
N THR A 154 -18.46 -25.56 20.47
CA THR A 154 -19.63 -26.49 20.51
C THR A 154 -19.23 -27.95 20.54
N THR A 155 -18.13 -28.33 19.90
CA THR A 155 -17.72 -29.74 19.72
C THR A 155 -16.64 -30.22 20.69
N CYS A 156 -15.89 -29.30 21.31
CA CYS A 156 -14.82 -29.67 22.24
C CYS A 156 -15.40 -30.14 23.58
N GLU A 157 -15.16 -31.37 23.94
CA GLU A 157 -15.60 -31.97 25.23
C GLU A 157 -14.71 -31.54 26.41
N ASP A 158 -13.44 -31.19 26.16
CA ASP A 158 -12.50 -30.75 27.19
C ASP A 158 -12.82 -29.33 27.67
N ARG A 159 -13.35 -29.27 28.91
CA ARG A 159 -13.75 -28.02 29.57
C ARG A 159 -12.56 -27.08 29.78
N ALA A 160 -11.39 -27.58 30.19
CA ALA A 160 -10.22 -26.76 30.46
C ALA A 160 -9.66 -26.13 29.18
N LEU A 161 -9.71 -26.89 28.10
CA LEU A 161 -9.30 -26.39 26.77
C LEU A 161 -10.27 -25.33 26.23
N ARG A 162 -11.61 -25.54 26.43
CA ARG A 162 -12.61 -24.50 26.09
C ARG A 162 -12.40 -23.20 26.85
N GLU A 163 -12.16 -23.28 28.18
CA GLU A 163 -11.91 -22.10 29.01
C GLU A 163 -10.63 -21.34 28.56
N LYS A 164 -9.60 -22.09 28.22
CA LYS A 164 -8.35 -21.51 27.67
C LYS A 164 -8.59 -20.80 26.34
N ALA A 165 -9.30 -21.44 25.43
CA ALA A 165 -9.67 -20.85 24.12
C ALA A 165 -10.54 -19.60 24.27
N PHE A 166 -11.53 -19.63 25.17
CA PHE A 166 -12.40 -18.50 25.46
C PHE A 166 -11.61 -17.32 26.03
N LYS A 167 -10.71 -17.54 26.98
CA LYS A 167 -9.84 -16.47 27.51
C LYS A 167 -8.95 -15.86 26.42
N ALA A 168 -8.34 -16.70 25.59
CA ALA A 168 -7.50 -16.25 24.49
C ALA A 168 -8.28 -15.46 23.43
N TYR A 169 -9.51 -15.87 23.11
CA TYR A 169 -10.41 -15.18 22.19
C TYR A 169 -10.88 -13.83 22.75
N SER A 170 -11.37 -13.81 23.98
CA SER A 170 -11.88 -12.59 24.64
C SER A 170 -10.79 -11.56 24.92
N SER A 171 -9.55 -12.00 25.24
CA SER A 171 -8.42 -11.09 25.47
C SER A 171 -8.04 -10.25 24.24
N ARG A 172 -8.51 -10.63 23.04
CA ARG A 172 -8.31 -9.91 21.77
C ARG A 172 -9.44 -8.94 21.43
N GLY A 173 -10.37 -8.68 22.36
CA GLY A 173 -11.49 -7.75 22.14
C GLY A 173 -12.63 -8.32 21.30
N ASN A 174 -12.65 -9.61 21.05
CA ASN A 174 -13.78 -10.31 20.42
C ASN A 174 -14.79 -10.69 21.52
N HIS A 175 -15.95 -10.06 21.49
CA HIS A 175 -17.05 -10.30 22.41
C HIS A 175 -18.22 -10.95 21.69
#